data_7e800f655f7d5cde88fa899d1978a22c
#
_entry.id   7e800f655f7d5cde88fa899d1978a22c
#
_cell.length_a   1.000
_cell.length_b   1.000
_cell.length_c   1.000
_cell.angle_alpha   90.00
_cell.angle_beta   90.00
_cell.angle_gamma   90.00
#
_symmetry.space_group_name_H-M   'P 1'
#
loop_
_entity.id
_entity.type
_entity.pdbx_description
1 polymer ?
#
loop_
_entity_poly.entity_id
_entity_poly.type
_entity_poly.pdbx_seq_one_letter_code
_entity_poly.pdbx_strand_id
1 'polypeptide(L)'
;IKTYEGKNIDVPIEQAGTGMLQILQILAYVLYFEPKLLLLDEPDEHLHPNNQRILAEVLEKISEEKGIQIILCTHSRHLLAALGDSGKIIWMKDGKIKDENADVNKFEILMDIGALDKFDEILGGKYQCVYLTEDSNVQMSEILLKHNGIEDTLVFPFKGCGNIAMVMMLAEFIHQVTPNCYIVIHRDRDLLLDKEVEEVCKKIQGDKIIPFITEQSDIEAYFVTAKHISRVLGIEKTQAEEWIDELIKENETEIIIDYSNKRNEAHKSNIYTRRKSPEKWTDAKKTLDDA
;
A
#
# COMPACT_ATOMS: atom_id res chain seq x y z
N ILE A 1 -2.03 -23.02 30.57
CA ILE A 1 -2.13 -21.82 29.75
C ILE A 1 -1.95 -20.60 30.65
N LYS A 2 -1.04 -19.69 30.30
CA LYS A 2 -0.89 -18.42 31.03
C LYS A 2 -2.00 -17.49 30.62
N THR A 3 -2.82 -17.06 31.57
CA THR A 3 -3.82 -16.01 31.33
C THR A 3 -3.18 -14.63 31.41
N TYR A 4 -3.92 -13.59 30.98
CA TYR A 4 -3.53 -12.19 31.01
C TYR A 4 -3.04 -11.70 32.40
N GLU A 5 -3.47 -12.34 33.48
CA GLU A 5 -3.04 -12.06 34.86
C GLU A 5 -1.84 -12.90 35.34
N GLY A 6 -1.20 -13.68 34.48
CA GLY A 6 -0.03 -14.48 34.81
C GLY A 6 -0.31 -15.73 35.67
N LYS A 7 -1.57 -16.06 35.92
CA LYS A 7 -1.96 -17.30 36.60
C LYS A 7 -1.96 -18.47 35.62
N ASN A 8 -1.38 -19.60 36.04
CA ASN A 8 -1.55 -20.85 35.32
C ASN A 8 -2.94 -21.39 35.60
N ILE A 9 -3.77 -21.52 34.59
CA ILE A 9 -5.10 -22.11 34.66
C ILE A 9 -5.07 -23.38 33.83
N ASP A 10 -5.44 -24.49 34.39
CA ASP A 10 -5.67 -25.73 33.67
C ASP A 10 -7.02 -25.63 32.96
N VAL A 11 -6.95 -25.49 31.64
CA VAL A 11 -8.12 -25.40 30.78
C VAL A 11 -8.17 -26.66 29.93
N PRO A 12 -9.32 -27.36 29.86
CA PRO A 12 -9.50 -28.46 28.92
C PRO A 12 -9.16 -28.06 27.49
N ILE A 13 -8.58 -28.98 26.72
CA ILE A 13 -8.11 -28.71 25.37
C ILE A 13 -9.26 -28.26 24.45
N GLU A 14 -10.47 -28.71 24.72
CA GLU A 14 -11.70 -28.37 23.99
C GLU A 14 -12.09 -26.88 24.14
N GLN A 15 -11.53 -26.21 25.15
CA GLN A 15 -11.72 -24.75 25.36
C GLN A 15 -10.59 -23.91 24.76
N ALA A 16 -9.61 -24.54 24.15
CA ALA A 16 -8.60 -23.82 23.39
C ALA A 16 -9.23 -23.20 22.12
N GLY A 17 -8.75 -22.04 21.74
CA GLY A 17 -9.20 -21.43 20.49
C GLY A 17 -8.92 -22.33 19.27
N THR A 18 -9.79 -22.31 18.28
CA THR A 18 -9.72 -23.15 17.07
C THR A 18 -8.35 -23.15 16.41
N GLY A 19 -7.72 -21.99 16.27
CA GLY A 19 -6.39 -21.88 15.69
C GLY A 19 -5.30 -22.61 16.49
N MET A 20 -5.36 -22.58 17.83
CA MET A 20 -4.41 -23.33 18.65
C MET A 20 -4.60 -24.85 18.47
N LEU A 21 -5.85 -25.30 18.39
CA LEU A 21 -6.16 -26.71 18.12
C LEU A 21 -5.62 -27.16 16.77
N GLN A 22 -5.71 -26.32 15.75
CA GLN A 22 -5.19 -26.60 14.41
C GLN A 22 -3.67 -26.78 14.41
N ILE A 23 -2.93 -25.88 15.07
CA ILE A 23 -1.47 -26.02 15.21
C ILE A 23 -1.12 -27.32 15.95
N LEU A 24 -1.81 -27.59 17.07
CA LEU A 24 -1.58 -28.82 17.84
C LEU A 24 -1.90 -30.07 17.03
N GLN A 25 -2.93 -30.04 16.20
CA GLN A 25 -3.28 -31.17 15.31
C GLN A 25 -2.20 -31.44 14.27
N ILE A 26 -1.67 -30.38 13.62
CA ILE A 26 -0.56 -30.50 12.66
C ILE A 26 0.67 -31.11 13.35
N LEU A 27 1.05 -30.57 14.52
CA LEU A 27 2.18 -31.08 15.28
C LEU A 27 2.02 -32.53 15.73
N ALA A 28 0.84 -32.88 16.26
CA ALA A 28 0.54 -34.23 16.69
C ALA A 28 0.62 -35.22 15.51
N TYR A 29 0.08 -34.84 14.35
CA TYR A 29 0.16 -35.66 13.15
C TYR A 29 1.61 -35.88 12.70
N VAL A 30 2.41 -34.82 12.62
CA VAL A 30 3.82 -34.91 12.22
C VAL A 30 4.63 -35.77 13.21
N LEU A 31 4.43 -35.57 14.50
CA LEU A 31 5.17 -36.31 15.54
C LEU A 31 4.79 -37.78 15.59
N TYR A 32 3.53 -38.11 15.30
CA TYR A 32 3.04 -39.48 15.38
C TYR A 32 3.32 -40.29 14.12
N PHE A 33 3.14 -39.69 12.94
CA PHE A 33 3.23 -40.39 11.65
C PHE A 33 4.56 -40.21 10.94
N GLU A 34 5.35 -39.22 11.30
CA GLU A 34 6.64 -38.88 10.64
C GLU A 34 6.55 -38.93 9.11
N PRO A 35 5.63 -38.17 8.47
CA PRO A 35 5.40 -38.23 7.04
C PRO A 35 6.64 -37.73 6.27
N LYS A 36 6.91 -38.25 5.08
CA LYS A 36 7.94 -37.70 4.17
C LYS A 36 7.44 -36.46 3.43
N LEU A 37 6.14 -36.36 3.22
CA LEU A 37 5.46 -35.26 2.54
C LEU A 37 4.24 -34.85 3.37
N LEU A 38 4.14 -33.58 3.69
CA LEU A 38 3.01 -32.97 4.39
C LEU A 38 2.30 -32.00 3.44
N LEU A 39 1.02 -32.21 3.22
CA LEU A 39 0.16 -31.35 2.42
C LEU A 39 -0.77 -30.58 3.37
N LEU A 40 -0.74 -29.26 3.30
CA LEU A 40 -1.56 -28.37 4.14
C LEU A 40 -2.38 -27.45 3.22
N ASP A 41 -3.68 -27.40 3.48
CA ASP A 41 -4.61 -26.52 2.79
C ASP A 41 -5.13 -25.48 3.79
N GLU A 42 -4.87 -24.21 3.53
CA GLU A 42 -5.21 -23.06 4.38
C GLU A 42 -4.89 -23.28 5.90
N PRO A 43 -3.65 -23.64 6.25
CA PRO A 43 -3.30 -23.96 7.64
C PRO A 43 -3.32 -22.74 8.57
N ASP A 44 -3.48 -21.57 8.03
CA ASP A 44 -3.57 -20.28 8.70
C ASP A 44 -5.00 -19.81 8.94
N GLU A 45 -6.00 -20.50 8.41
CA GLU A 45 -7.40 -20.17 8.63
C GLU A 45 -7.69 -20.11 10.14
N HIS A 46 -8.40 -19.06 10.59
CA HIS A 46 -8.70 -18.78 11.99
C HIS A 46 -7.50 -18.44 12.91
N LEU A 47 -6.29 -18.32 12.38
CA LEU A 47 -5.12 -17.89 13.15
C LEU A 47 -4.98 -16.36 13.15
N HIS A 48 -4.75 -15.81 14.34
CA HIS A 48 -4.29 -14.40 14.44
C HIS A 48 -2.92 -14.24 13.73
N PRO A 49 -2.62 -13.10 13.09
CA PRO A 49 -1.36 -12.86 12.37
C PRO A 49 -0.09 -13.28 13.11
N ASN A 50 -0.02 -13.02 14.43
CA ASN A 50 1.11 -13.45 15.25
C ASN A 50 1.26 -14.97 15.31
N ASN A 51 0.14 -15.71 15.35
CA ASN A 51 0.15 -17.17 15.39
C ASN A 51 0.50 -17.76 14.02
N GLN A 52 0.19 -17.08 12.93
CA GLN A 52 0.59 -17.46 11.58
C GLN A 52 2.11 -17.41 11.42
N ARG A 53 2.79 -16.41 12.00
CA ARG A 53 4.26 -16.34 12.07
C ARG A 53 4.85 -17.51 12.85
N ILE A 54 4.26 -17.83 14.01
CA ILE A 54 4.68 -18.98 14.82
C ILE A 54 4.49 -20.29 14.04
N LEU A 55 3.38 -20.42 13.31
CA LEU A 55 3.14 -21.58 12.46
C LEU A 55 4.22 -21.71 11.38
N ALA A 56 4.59 -20.62 10.70
CA ALA A 56 5.67 -20.61 9.72
C ALA A 56 6.99 -21.11 10.31
N GLU A 57 7.43 -20.52 11.43
CA GLU A 57 8.65 -20.92 12.13
C GLU A 57 8.66 -22.40 12.52
N VAL A 58 7.51 -22.92 12.96
CA VAL A 58 7.35 -24.32 13.33
C VAL A 58 7.43 -25.24 12.10
N LEU A 59 6.79 -24.87 11.00
CA LEU A 59 6.83 -25.63 9.74
C LEU A 59 8.24 -25.66 9.14
N GLU A 60 8.97 -24.56 9.19
CA GLU A 60 10.38 -24.49 8.77
C GLU A 60 11.24 -25.45 9.60
N LYS A 61 11.16 -25.38 10.91
CA LYS A 61 11.91 -26.28 11.81
C LYS A 61 11.58 -27.76 11.54
N ILE A 62 10.31 -28.08 11.36
CA ILE A 62 9.89 -29.44 11.02
C ILE A 62 10.51 -29.90 9.71
N SER A 63 10.48 -29.04 8.69
CA SER A 63 11.08 -29.34 7.39
C SER A 63 12.58 -29.59 7.51
N GLU A 64 13.31 -28.72 8.20
CA GLU A 64 14.77 -28.81 8.35
C GLU A 64 15.20 -29.97 9.25
N GLU A 65 14.62 -30.08 10.45
CA GLU A 65 15.07 -31.06 11.46
C GLU A 65 14.62 -32.49 11.14
N LYS A 66 13.44 -32.64 10.54
CA LYS A 66 12.86 -33.95 10.20
C LYS A 66 13.04 -34.36 8.74
N GLY A 67 13.49 -33.47 7.89
CA GLY A 67 13.60 -33.69 6.45
C GLY A 67 12.26 -33.93 5.76
N ILE A 68 11.19 -33.33 6.28
CA ILE A 68 9.83 -33.46 5.74
C ILE A 68 9.65 -32.41 4.66
N GLN A 69 9.24 -32.83 3.46
CA GLN A 69 8.80 -31.90 2.44
C GLN A 69 7.41 -31.39 2.76
N ILE A 70 7.24 -30.07 2.76
CA ILE A 70 5.95 -29.43 3.06
C ILE A 70 5.46 -28.71 1.80
N ILE A 71 4.22 -28.97 1.40
CA ILE A 71 3.50 -28.20 0.39
C ILE A 71 2.27 -27.64 1.07
N LEU A 72 2.14 -26.31 1.03
CA LEU A 72 0.99 -25.63 1.62
C LEU A 72 0.32 -24.70 0.60
N CYS A 73 -1.01 -24.61 0.69
CA CYS A 73 -1.79 -23.59 -0.01
C CYS A 73 -2.24 -22.58 1.01
N THR A 74 -2.14 -21.28 0.69
CA THR A 74 -2.58 -20.21 1.57
C THR A 74 -2.92 -18.95 0.78
N HIS A 75 -3.84 -18.16 1.32
CA HIS A 75 -4.13 -16.80 0.90
C HIS A 75 -3.61 -15.77 1.90
N SER A 76 -2.87 -16.18 2.93
CA SER A 76 -2.39 -15.29 3.97
C SER A 76 -1.06 -14.63 3.62
N ARG A 77 -1.08 -13.30 3.53
CA ARG A 77 0.12 -12.47 3.43
C ARG A 77 1.09 -12.67 4.61
N HIS A 78 0.53 -12.87 5.82
CA HIS A 78 1.34 -13.03 7.03
C HIS A 78 2.10 -14.34 7.07
N LEU A 79 1.48 -15.41 6.59
CA LEU A 79 2.12 -16.70 6.47
C LEU A 79 3.17 -16.69 5.35
N LEU A 80 2.84 -16.11 4.19
CA LEU A 80 3.78 -15.95 3.06
C LEU A 80 5.00 -15.11 3.46
N ALA A 81 4.78 -13.94 4.09
CA ALA A 81 5.86 -13.08 4.56
C ALA A 81 6.76 -13.77 5.60
N ALA A 82 6.17 -14.59 6.47
CA ALA A 82 6.93 -15.31 7.50
C ALA A 82 7.75 -16.48 6.95
N LEU A 83 7.27 -17.15 5.90
CA LEU A 83 8.01 -18.21 5.19
C LEU A 83 9.12 -17.65 4.30
N GLY A 84 9.03 -16.38 3.91
CA GLY A 84 10.08 -15.60 3.26
C GLY A 84 10.89 -16.36 2.20
N ASP A 85 12.22 -16.34 2.37
CA ASP A 85 13.17 -16.95 1.44
C ASP A 85 13.36 -18.45 1.65
N SER A 86 12.69 -19.06 2.64
CA SER A 86 12.87 -20.47 3.01
C SER A 86 12.15 -21.44 2.07
N GLY A 87 11.22 -20.95 1.26
CA GLY A 87 10.37 -21.75 0.41
C GLY A 87 10.32 -21.32 -1.06
N LYS A 88 9.95 -22.25 -1.93
CA LYS A 88 9.60 -21.96 -3.31
C LYS A 88 8.14 -21.60 -3.40
N ILE A 89 7.82 -20.41 -3.91
CA ILE A 89 6.45 -19.97 -4.13
C ILE A 89 6.03 -20.32 -5.55
N ILE A 90 4.89 -21.00 -5.67
CA ILE A 90 4.27 -21.36 -6.93
C ILE A 90 2.91 -20.65 -7.01
N TRP A 91 2.80 -19.72 -7.93
CA TRP A 91 1.51 -19.07 -8.19
C TRP A 91 0.66 -19.92 -9.12
N MET A 92 -0.51 -20.29 -8.63
CA MET A 92 -1.48 -21.08 -9.38
C MET A 92 -2.76 -20.30 -9.62
N LYS A 93 -3.33 -20.46 -10.83
CA LYS A 93 -4.62 -19.90 -11.21
C LYS A 93 -5.35 -20.84 -12.17
N ASP A 94 -6.65 -21.02 -11.95
CA ASP A 94 -7.49 -21.90 -12.80
C ASP A 94 -6.88 -23.30 -13.00
N GLY A 95 -6.26 -23.84 -11.95
CA GLY A 95 -5.59 -25.14 -11.99
C GLY A 95 -4.29 -25.17 -12.81
N LYS A 96 -3.75 -24.01 -13.21
CA LYS A 96 -2.49 -23.90 -13.98
C LYS A 96 -1.46 -23.09 -13.21
N ILE A 97 -0.21 -23.51 -13.32
CA ILE A 97 0.92 -22.74 -12.81
C ILE A 97 1.10 -21.50 -13.69
N LYS A 98 1.08 -20.33 -13.07
CA LYS A 98 1.36 -19.04 -13.73
C LYS A 98 2.80 -18.61 -13.57
N ASP A 99 3.36 -18.80 -12.38
CA ASP A 99 4.77 -18.54 -12.08
C ASP A 99 5.28 -19.60 -11.11
N GLU A 100 6.40 -20.22 -11.44
CA GLU A 100 7.03 -21.25 -10.61
C GLU A 100 8.03 -20.70 -9.58
N ASN A 101 8.43 -19.44 -9.71
CA ASN A 101 9.39 -18.77 -8.84
C ASN A 101 8.89 -17.36 -8.50
N ALA A 102 7.63 -17.27 -8.05
CA ALA A 102 7.02 -16.01 -7.70
C ALA A 102 7.78 -15.32 -6.56
N ASP A 103 8.05 -14.03 -6.73
CA ASP A 103 8.75 -13.22 -5.75
C ASP A 103 7.78 -12.85 -4.60
N VAL A 104 8.12 -13.27 -3.38
CA VAL A 104 7.33 -13.02 -2.15
C VAL A 104 6.99 -11.54 -2.00
N ASN A 105 7.96 -10.67 -2.22
CA ASN A 105 7.78 -9.22 -2.02
C ASN A 105 6.72 -8.65 -2.97
N LYS A 106 6.67 -9.15 -4.21
CA LYS A 106 5.65 -8.72 -5.19
C LYS A 106 4.26 -9.17 -4.78
N PHE A 107 4.12 -10.40 -4.27
CA PHE A 107 2.84 -10.92 -3.78
C PHE A 107 2.36 -10.22 -2.53
N GLU A 108 3.25 -9.95 -1.59
CA GLU A 108 2.94 -9.23 -0.36
C GLU A 108 2.37 -7.85 -0.68
N ILE A 109 2.98 -7.12 -1.61
CA ILE A 109 2.48 -5.81 -2.07
C ILE A 109 1.09 -5.94 -2.70
N LEU A 110 0.88 -6.91 -3.58
CA LEU A 110 -0.41 -7.13 -4.24
C LEU A 110 -1.51 -7.50 -3.24
N MET A 111 -1.18 -8.30 -2.22
CA MET A 111 -2.11 -8.65 -1.14
C MET A 111 -2.42 -7.46 -0.25
N ASP A 112 -1.42 -6.64 0.09
CA ASP A 112 -1.58 -5.47 0.96
C ASP A 112 -2.51 -4.41 0.36
N ILE A 113 -2.46 -4.23 -0.95
CA ILE A 113 -3.32 -3.28 -1.65
C ILE A 113 -4.68 -3.88 -2.06
N GLY A 114 -4.94 -5.15 -1.73
CA GLY A 114 -6.18 -5.84 -2.14
C GLY A 114 -6.32 -5.99 -3.66
N ALA A 115 -5.19 -6.03 -4.36
CA ALA A 115 -5.14 -6.02 -5.81
C ALA A 115 -5.28 -7.41 -6.44
N LEU A 116 -5.14 -8.49 -5.67
CA LEU A 116 -5.17 -9.85 -6.20
C LEU A 116 -6.47 -10.16 -6.96
N ASP A 117 -7.63 -9.76 -6.41
CA ASP A 117 -8.92 -10.00 -7.04
C ASP A 117 -9.08 -9.21 -8.35
N LYS A 118 -8.49 -8.01 -8.42
CA LYS A 118 -8.58 -7.13 -9.60
C LYS A 118 -7.43 -7.36 -10.59
N PHE A 119 -6.37 -8.01 -10.15
CA PHE A 119 -5.21 -8.32 -10.99
C PHE A 119 -5.60 -9.19 -12.20
N ASP A 120 -6.58 -10.04 -12.01
CA ASP A 120 -7.15 -10.87 -13.07
C ASP A 120 -7.83 -10.07 -14.17
N GLU A 121 -8.47 -8.98 -13.80
CA GLU A 121 -9.09 -8.05 -14.73
C GLU A 121 -8.04 -7.27 -15.54
N ILE A 122 -6.91 -6.94 -14.89
CA ILE A 122 -5.76 -6.32 -15.56
C ILE A 122 -5.16 -7.29 -16.57
N LEU A 123 -4.90 -8.54 -16.16
CA LEU A 123 -4.38 -9.59 -17.03
C LEU A 123 -5.29 -9.91 -18.21
N GLY A 124 -6.60 -9.80 -18.00
CA GLY A 124 -7.62 -9.98 -19.03
C GLY A 124 -7.66 -8.89 -20.10
N GLY A 125 -6.85 -7.83 -19.95
CA GLY A 125 -6.82 -6.70 -20.87
C GLY A 125 -8.08 -5.81 -20.81
N LYS A 126 -8.84 -5.86 -19.73
CA LYS A 126 -10.04 -5.05 -19.52
C LYS A 126 -9.72 -3.57 -19.40
N TYR A 127 -8.53 -3.23 -18.85
CA TYR A 127 -8.11 -1.86 -18.59
C TYR A 127 -6.94 -1.46 -19.49
N GLN A 128 -7.01 -0.25 -20.01
CA GLN A 128 -5.93 0.37 -20.76
C GLN A 128 -4.99 1.20 -19.87
N CYS A 129 -5.46 1.52 -18.67
CA CYS A 129 -4.72 2.28 -17.67
C CYS A 129 -4.93 1.73 -16.27
N VAL A 130 -3.86 1.71 -15.48
CA VAL A 130 -3.90 1.49 -14.03
C VAL A 130 -3.45 2.78 -13.36
N TYR A 131 -4.31 3.32 -12.51
CA TYR A 131 -4.05 4.53 -11.73
C TYR A 131 -3.78 4.16 -10.28
N LEU A 132 -2.52 4.26 -9.88
CA LEU A 132 -2.06 4.00 -8.53
C LEU A 132 -2.12 5.30 -7.74
N THR A 133 -2.87 5.34 -6.64
CA THR A 133 -3.04 6.55 -5.81
C THR A 133 -2.68 6.30 -4.36
N GLU A 134 -2.12 7.32 -3.68
CA GLU A 134 -1.89 7.25 -2.24
C GLU A 134 -3.18 7.46 -1.43
N ASP A 135 -4.23 8.02 -2.05
CA ASP A 135 -5.52 8.21 -1.43
C ASP A 135 -6.20 6.90 -1.06
N SER A 136 -6.66 6.80 0.16
CA SER A 136 -7.47 5.66 0.59
C SER A 136 -8.89 5.68 0.01
N ASN A 137 -9.41 6.86 -0.32
CA ASN A 137 -10.71 7.05 -0.97
C ASN A 137 -10.53 7.28 -2.47
N VAL A 138 -10.75 6.25 -3.26
CA VAL A 138 -10.58 6.29 -4.72
C VAL A 138 -11.70 7.00 -5.48
N GLN A 139 -12.83 7.31 -4.83
CA GLN A 139 -14.01 7.85 -5.51
C GLN A 139 -13.72 9.17 -6.23
N MET A 140 -12.92 10.05 -5.64
CA MET A 140 -12.57 11.33 -6.25
C MET A 140 -11.72 11.13 -7.50
N SER A 141 -10.72 10.29 -7.43
CA SER A 141 -9.87 9.92 -8.57
C SER A 141 -10.69 9.28 -9.70
N GLU A 142 -11.62 8.37 -9.37
CA GLU A 142 -12.53 7.75 -10.36
C GLU A 142 -13.41 8.79 -11.06
N ILE A 143 -13.98 9.72 -10.29
CA ILE A 143 -14.81 10.80 -10.84
C ILE A 143 -14.00 11.70 -11.78
N LEU A 144 -12.80 12.11 -11.37
CA LEU A 144 -11.92 12.95 -12.19
C LEU A 144 -11.51 12.24 -13.49
N LEU A 145 -11.08 11.00 -13.42
CA LEU A 145 -10.71 10.21 -14.59
C LEU A 145 -11.87 10.08 -15.57
N LYS A 146 -13.05 9.70 -15.09
CA LYS A 146 -14.26 9.56 -15.88
C LYS A 146 -14.66 10.87 -16.57
N HIS A 147 -14.62 12.00 -15.85
CA HIS A 147 -14.98 13.31 -16.41
C HIS A 147 -13.94 13.84 -17.42
N ASN A 148 -12.74 13.30 -17.42
CA ASN A 148 -11.71 13.58 -18.42
C ASN A 148 -11.70 12.54 -19.57
N GLY A 149 -12.70 11.66 -19.66
CA GLY A 149 -12.85 10.69 -20.75
C GLY A 149 -11.92 9.48 -20.63
N ILE A 150 -11.37 9.22 -19.44
CA ILE A 150 -10.50 8.09 -19.17
C ILE A 150 -11.33 7.03 -18.42
N GLU A 151 -12.15 6.29 -19.18
CA GLU A 151 -13.15 5.34 -18.59
C GLU A 151 -12.55 3.96 -18.31
N ASP A 152 -11.63 3.47 -19.15
CA ASP A 152 -11.03 2.14 -19.03
C ASP A 152 -9.83 2.14 -18.09
N THR A 153 -10.01 2.69 -16.88
CA THR A 153 -8.97 2.84 -15.88
C THR A 153 -9.33 2.08 -14.60
N LEU A 154 -8.40 1.29 -14.13
CA LEU A 154 -8.48 0.68 -12.82
C LEU A 154 -7.77 1.55 -11.80
N VAL A 155 -8.49 2.02 -10.78
CA VAL A 155 -7.93 2.83 -9.70
C VAL A 155 -7.57 1.96 -8.51
N PHE A 156 -6.30 2.05 -8.07
CA PHE A 156 -5.76 1.32 -6.94
C PHE A 156 -5.18 2.24 -5.87
N PRO A 157 -5.64 2.15 -4.62
CA PRO A 157 -4.99 2.81 -3.50
C PRO A 157 -3.77 2.00 -3.02
N PHE A 158 -2.59 2.60 -3.01
CA PHE A 158 -1.41 1.96 -2.43
C PHE A 158 -1.16 2.33 -0.96
N LYS A 159 -2.19 2.81 -0.26
CA LYS A 159 -2.32 3.11 1.18
C LYS A 159 -0.99 3.13 1.96
N GLY A 160 -0.48 4.32 2.25
CA GLY A 160 0.59 4.48 3.24
C GLY A 160 1.95 3.91 2.86
N CYS A 161 2.10 3.36 1.67
CA CYS A 161 3.40 3.05 1.11
C CYS A 161 4.08 4.36 0.71
N GLY A 162 4.49 5.18 1.67
CA GLY A 162 5.29 6.39 1.43
C GLY A 162 6.63 6.09 0.74
N ASN A 163 6.83 4.86 0.32
CA ASN A 163 8.02 4.39 -0.36
C ASN A 163 7.75 4.24 -1.87
N ILE A 164 8.13 5.27 -2.63
CA ILE A 164 8.05 5.27 -4.10
C ILE A 164 8.67 4.01 -4.71
N ALA A 165 9.71 3.44 -4.08
CA ALA A 165 10.34 2.23 -4.57
C ALA A 165 9.37 1.03 -4.60
N MET A 166 8.51 0.88 -3.59
CA MET A 166 7.48 -0.19 -3.57
C MET A 166 6.44 0.02 -4.67
N VAL A 167 5.97 1.27 -4.84
CA VAL A 167 5.00 1.62 -5.89
C VAL A 167 5.59 1.38 -7.28
N MET A 168 6.88 1.69 -7.47
CA MET A 168 7.59 1.41 -8.71
C MET A 168 7.73 -0.08 -8.98
N MET A 169 8.04 -0.88 -7.97
CA MET A 169 8.07 -2.36 -8.12
C MET A 169 6.71 -2.91 -8.58
N LEU A 170 5.62 -2.41 -7.99
CA LEU A 170 4.26 -2.76 -8.40
C LEU A 170 3.98 -2.34 -9.84
N ALA A 171 4.33 -1.11 -10.20
CA ALA A 171 4.15 -0.59 -11.56
C ALA A 171 4.95 -1.41 -12.59
N GLU A 172 6.20 -1.71 -12.31
CA GLU A 172 7.04 -2.56 -13.17
C GLU A 172 6.48 -3.96 -13.31
N PHE A 173 5.96 -4.54 -12.22
CA PHE A 173 5.32 -5.85 -12.25
C PHE A 173 4.06 -5.84 -13.11
N ILE A 174 3.16 -4.85 -12.94
CA ILE A 174 1.98 -4.69 -13.79
C ILE A 174 2.40 -4.55 -15.26
N HIS A 175 3.43 -3.73 -15.52
CA HIS A 175 3.92 -3.52 -16.88
C HIS A 175 4.52 -4.79 -17.52
N GLN A 176 5.22 -5.62 -16.75
CA GLN A 176 5.76 -6.91 -17.24
C GLN A 176 4.66 -7.86 -17.71
N VAL A 177 3.52 -7.91 -17.01
CA VAL A 177 2.39 -8.79 -17.34
C VAL A 177 1.42 -8.17 -18.34
N THR A 178 1.38 -6.85 -18.43
CA THR A 178 0.53 -6.08 -19.36
C THR A 178 1.31 -4.95 -20.03
N PRO A 179 2.20 -5.24 -20.98
CA PRO A 179 3.10 -4.24 -21.58
C PRO A 179 2.37 -3.09 -22.32
N ASN A 180 1.10 -3.28 -22.66
CA ASN A 180 0.31 -2.27 -23.38
C ASN A 180 -0.46 -1.33 -22.44
N CYS A 181 -0.53 -1.62 -21.14
CA CYS A 181 -1.21 -0.82 -20.16
C CYS A 181 -0.38 0.39 -19.74
N TYR A 182 -1.01 1.56 -19.67
CA TYR A 182 -0.40 2.73 -19.05
C TYR A 182 -0.55 2.65 -17.54
N ILE A 183 0.47 3.09 -16.81
CA ILE A 183 0.44 3.12 -15.36
C ILE A 183 0.67 4.55 -14.91
N VAL A 184 -0.32 5.13 -14.25
CA VAL A 184 -0.23 6.46 -13.65
C VAL A 184 0.02 6.30 -12.17
N ILE A 185 1.07 6.92 -11.64
CA ILE A 185 1.36 6.96 -10.21
C ILE A 185 1.00 8.34 -9.70
N HIS A 186 -0.11 8.41 -9.00
CA HIS A 186 -0.61 9.62 -8.36
C HIS A 186 -0.06 9.76 -6.96
N ARG A 187 0.41 10.95 -6.68
CA ARG A 187 0.81 11.37 -5.37
C ARG A 187 0.43 12.83 -5.13
N ASP A 188 -0.02 13.12 -3.93
CA ASP A 188 -0.21 14.50 -3.52
C ASP A 188 1.13 15.23 -3.40
N ARG A 189 1.13 16.48 -3.79
CA ARG A 189 2.30 17.34 -3.66
C ARG A 189 2.62 17.63 -2.20
N ASP A 190 1.59 17.71 -1.36
CA ASP A 190 1.72 18.08 0.05
C ASP A 190 2.55 19.37 0.21
N LEU A 191 3.70 19.21 0.88
CA LEU A 191 4.66 20.28 1.18
C LEU A 191 5.90 20.22 0.29
N LEU A 192 5.88 19.47 -0.80
CA LEU A 192 7.05 19.34 -1.68
C LEU A 192 7.30 20.63 -2.45
N LEU A 193 8.55 21.08 -2.46
CA LEU A 193 9.03 22.16 -3.32
C LEU A 193 9.20 21.65 -4.75
N ASP A 194 9.21 22.56 -5.74
CA ASP A 194 9.33 22.18 -7.16
C ASP A 194 10.51 21.27 -7.44
N LYS A 195 11.67 21.54 -6.85
CA LYS A 195 12.86 20.69 -7.00
C LYS A 195 12.68 19.28 -6.40
N GLU A 196 11.90 19.17 -5.34
CA GLU A 196 11.60 17.87 -4.71
C GLU A 196 10.58 17.10 -5.54
N VAL A 197 9.60 17.80 -6.13
CA VAL A 197 8.68 17.23 -7.11
C VAL A 197 9.45 16.67 -8.31
N GLU A 198 10.39 17.45 -8.87
CA GLU A 198 11.25 16.97 -9.96
C GLU A 198 12.07 15.72 -9.55
N GLU A 199 12.59 15.67 -8.32
CA GLU A 199 13.30 14.49 -7.80
C GLU A 199 12.39 13.27 -7.67
N VAL A 200 11.13 13.47 -7.27
CA VAL A 200 10.11 12.41 -7.21
C VAL A 200 9.78 11.92 -8.61
N CYS A 201 9.51 12.83 -9.55
CA CYS A 201 9.22 12.48 -10.94
C CYS A 201 10.38 11.73 -11.61
N LYS A 202 11.63 12.07 -11.29
CA LYS A 202 12.83 11.34 -11.77
C LYS A 202 12.92 9.92 -11.24
N LYS A 203 12.34 9.63 -10.08
CA LYS A 203 12.30 8.28 -9.51
C LYS A 203 11.17 7.44 -10.11
N ILE A 204 10.14 8.10 -10.64
CA ILE A 204 9.00 7.45 -11.30
C ILE A 204 9.26 7.48 -12.81
N GLN A 205 10.11 6.57 -13.28
CA GLN A 205 10.47 6.49 -14.70
C GLN A 205 10.35 5.04 -15.20
N GLY A 206 9.67 4.88 -16.32
CA GLY A 206 9.53 3.58 -16.99
C GLY A 206 8.76 3.74 -18.28
N ASP A 207 8.80 2.71 -19.12
CA ASP A 207 7.95 2.71 -20.31
C ASP A 207 6.49 2.68 -19.89
N LYS A 208 5.69 3.63 -20.39
CA LYS A 208 4.27 3.82 -20.03
C LYS A 208 3.98 4.02 -18.54
N ILE A 209 4.98 4.32 -17.71
CA ILE A 209 4.82 4.70 -16.31
C ILE A 209 4.89 6.22 -16.20
N ILE A 210 3.81 6.84 -15.76
CA ILE A 210 3.61 8.30 -15.79
C ILE A 210 3.45 8.80 -14.35
N PRO A 211 4.35 9.68 -13.86
CA PRO A 211 4.12 10.35 -12.59
C PRO A 211 3.02 11.40 -12.73
N PHE A 212 2.09 11.43 -11.80
CA PHE A 212 1.10 12.48 -11.62
C PHE A 212 1.21 13.01 -10.19
N ILE A 213 1.93 14.12 -10.04
CA ILE A 213 2.01 14.86 -8.78
C ILE A 213 1.07 16.04 -8.89
N THR A 214 0.22 16.27 -7.91
CA THR A 214 -0.72 17.40 -7.92
C THR A 214 0.03 18.73 -8.02
N GLU A 215 -0.52 19.70 -8.74
CA GLU A 215 0.06 21.06 -8.80
C GLU A 215 -0.18 21.81 -7.48
N GLN A 216 -1.34 21.56 -6.86
CA GLN A 216 -1.70 22.03 -5.54
C GLN A 216 -1.26 21.03 -4.46
N SER A 217 -1.54 21.31 -3.17
CA SER A 217 -1.18 20.44 -2.06
C SER A 217 -1.68 19.01 -2.22
N ASP A 218 -2.92 18.86 -2.64
CA ASP A 218 -3.66 17.60 -2.74
C ASP A 218 -4.70 17.67 -3.86
N ILE A 219 -5.38 16.57 -4.11
CA ILE A 219 -6.41 16.48 -5.16
C ILE A 219 -7.65 17.32 -4.81
N GLU A 220 -7.96 17.49 -3.52
CA GLU A 220 -9.08 18.29 -3.04
C GLU A 220 -8.91 19.76 -3.37
N ALA A 221 -7.69 20.26 -3.38
CA ALA A 221 -7.39 21.66 -3.66
C ALA A 221 -7.84 22.12 -5.05
N TYR A 222 -7.95 21.19 -6.04
CA TYR A 222 -8.53 21.52 -7.34
C TYR A 222 -10.01 21.96 -7.27
N PHE A 223 -10.70 21.61 -6.20
CA PHE A 223 -12.10 22.02 -5.96
C PHE A 223 -12.22 23.32 -5.16
N VAL A 224 -11.13 23.81 -4.55
CA VAL A 224 -11.09 25.07 -3.81
C VAL A 224 -10.66 26.21 -4.74
N THR A 225 -11.29 26.30 -5.90
CA THR A 225 -11.05 27.39 -6.86
C THR A 225 -12.27 28.31 -6.93
N ALA A 226 -12.05 29.60 -7.11
CA ALA A 226 -13.13 30.58 -7.26
C ALA A 226 -14.15 30.17 -8.34
N LYS A 227 -13.68 29.57 -9.43
CA LYS A 227 -14.53 29.08 -10.53
C LYS A 227 -15.44 27.93 -10.06
N HIS A 228 -14.91 27.00 -9.27
CA HIS A 228 -15.69 25.89 -8.77
C HIS A 228 -16.70 26.34 -7.70
N ILE A 229 -16.25 27.14 -6.73
CA ILE A 229 -17.06 27.69 -5.66
C ILE A 229 -18.23 28.51 -6.22
N SER A 230 -17.93 29.42 -7.17
CA SER A 230 -18.94 30.21 -7.88
C SER A 230 -20.02 29.33 -8.52
N ARG A 231 -19.60 28.24 -9.18
CA ARG A 231 -20.51 27.32 -9.88
C ARG A 231 -21.38 26.52 -8.92
N VAL A 232 -20.79 26.03 -7.81
CA VAL A 232 -21.50 25.20 -6.83
C VAL A 232 -22.48 26.02 -6.00
N LEU A 233 -22.07 27.23 -5.60
CA LEU A 233 -22.88 28.09 -4.73
C LEU A 233 -23.79 29.06 -5.53
N GLY A 234 -23.63 29.15 -6.84
CA GLY A 234 -24.41 30.06 -7.67
C GLY A 234 -24.12 31.55 -7.41
N ILE A 235 -22.89 31.88 -7.01
CA ILE A 235 -22.43 33.25 -6.75
C ILE A 235 -21.52 33.74 -7.87
N GLU A 236 -21.28 35.06 -7.94
CA GLU A 236 -20.32 35.63 -8.89
C GLU A 236 -18.89 35.18 -8.57
N LYS A 237 -18.08 34.97 -9.61
CA LYS A 237 -16.69 34.50 -9.47
C LYS A 237 -15.84 35.47 -8.61
N THR A 238 -16.04 36.78 -8.80
CA THR A 238 -15.37 37.82 -8.02
C THR A 238 -15.67 37.73 -6.54
N GLN A 239 -16.91 37.41 -6.18
CA GLN A 239 -17.32 37.21 -4.79
C GLN A 239 -16.64 35.93 -4.21
N ALA A 240 -16.50 34.89 -4.99
CA ALA A 240 -15.79 33.69 -4.55
C ALA A 240 -14.28 33.96 -4.36
N GLU A 241 -13.67 34.78 -5.21
CA GLU A 241 -12.27 35.23 -5.10
C GLU A 241 -12.09 36.06 -3.80
N GLU A 242 -12.96 37.01 -3.55
CA GLU A 242 -12.94 37.80 -2.31
C GLU A 242 -13.04 36.95 -1.05
N TRP A 243 -13.92 35.96 -1.03
CA TRP A 243 -14.05 35.03 0.09
C TRP A 243 -12.79 34.18 0.33
N ILE A 244 -12.17 33.68 -0.72
CA ILE A 244 -10.91 32.93 -0.61
C ILE A 244 -9.83 33.84 -0.01
N ASP A 245 -9.68 35.06 -0.54
CA ASP A 245 -8.68 36.01 -0.07
C ASP A 245 -8.89 36.44 1.38
N GLU A 246 -10.15 36.64 1.79
CA GLU A 246 -10.50 36.96 3.20
C GLU A 246 -10.11 35.78 4.10
N LEU A 247 -10.49 34.56 3.77
CA LEU A 247 -10.17 33.37 4.55
C LEU A 247 -8.66 33.15 4.69
N ILE A 248 -7.90 33.38 3.61
CA ILE A 248 -6.43 33.28 3.64
C ILE A 248 -5.85 34.33 4.58
N LYS A 249 -6.32 35.61 4.49
CA LYS A 249 -5.83 36.67 5.34
C LYS A 249 -6.15 36.46 6.81
N GLU A 250 -7.36 36.00 7.11
CA GLU A 250 -7.79 35.71 8.49
C GLU A 250 -6.95 34.61 9.15
N ASN A 251 -6.50 33.62 8.34
CA ASN A 251 -5.80 32.45 8.85
C ASN A 251 -4.30 32.44 8.49
N GLU A 252 -3.75 33.51 7.91
CA GLU A 252 -2.38 33.60 7.40
C GLU A 252 -1.33 33.10 8.42
N THR A 253 -1.42 33.57 9.65
CA THR A 253 -0.46 33.21 10.70
C THR A 253 -0.54 31.70 11.03
N GLU A 254 -1.74 31.15 11.11
CA GLU A 254 -1.95 29.73 11.43
C GLU A 254 -1.45 28.85 10.27
N ILE A 255 -1.75 29.23 9.04
CA ILE A 255 -1.27 28.55 7.82
C ILE A 255 0.25 28.49 7.80
N ILE A 256 0.93 29.63 8.05
CA ILE A 256 2.40 29.70 8.07
C ILE A 256 2.98 28.83 9.18
N ILE A 257 2.41 28.84 10.37
CA ILE A 257 2.88 28.03 11.50
C ILE A 257 2.69 26.54 11.20
N ASP A 258 1.52 26.16 10.71
CA ASP A 258 1.22 24.75 10.41
C ASP A 258 2.13 24.21 9.29
N TYR A 259 2.29 24.97 8.21
CA TYR A 259 3.23 24.65 7.14
C TYR A 259 4.65 24.44 7.66
N SER A 260 5.14 25.38 8.48
CA SER A 260 6.50 25.31 9.00
C SER A 260 6.70 24.13 9.94
N ASN A 261 5.71 23.82 10.78
CA ASN A 261 5.76 22.67 11.69
C ASN A 261 5.78 21.35 10.92
N LYS A 262 4.85 21.19 9.98
CA LYS A 262 4.76 19.98 9.13
C LYS A 262 6.04 19.79 8.30
N ARG A 263 6.57 20.87 7.74
CA ARG A 263 7.82 20.84 6.97
C ARG A 263 9.02 20.41 7.82
N ASN A 264 9.13 20.92 9.05
CA ASN A 264 10.17 20.52 9.99
C ASN A 264 10.03 19.04 10.43
N GLU A 265 8.85 18.57 10.64
CA GLU A 265 8.58 17.14 10.95
C GLU A 265 8.98 16.23 9.80
N ALA A 266 8.63 16.59 8.58
CA ALA A 266 9.01 15.87 7.38
C ALA A 266 10.55 15.80 7.21
N HIS A 267 11.27 16.88 7.49
CA HIS A 267 12.73 16.88 7.50
C HIS A 267 13.33 15.96 8.58
N LYS A 268 12.77 15.96 9.79
CA LYS A 268 13.21 15.09 10.89
C LYS A 268 12.99 13.62 10.58
N SER A 269 11.87 13.29 9.95
CA SER A 269 11.52 11.90 9.60
C SER A 269 12.28 11.36 8.38
N ASN A 270 13.09 12.18 7.69
CA ASN A 270 13.77 11.82 6.44
C ASN A 270 12.82 11.36 5.31
N ILE A 271 11.53 11.72 5.37
CA ILE A 271 10.54 11.28 4.39
C ILE A 271 10.82 11.92 3.03
N TYR A 272 11.13 13.22 3.02
CA TYR A 272 11.28 13.98 1.77
C TYR A 272 12.74 14.15 1.31
N THR A 273 13.69 14.26 2.23
CA THR A 273 15.12 14.50 1.88
C THR A 273 16.08 13.75 2.80
N ARG A 274 16.68 12.72 2.26
CA ARG A 274 17.75 11.97 2.96
C ARG A 274 19.04 12.75 3.05
N ARG A 275 19.26 13.87 3.62
CA ARG A 275 20.62 14.45 3.87
C ARG A 275 20.74 15.96 3.77
N LYS A 276 19.69 16.74 3.73
CA LYS A 276 19.85 18.21 3.79
C LYS A 276 19.44 18.73 5.15
N SER A 277 20.22 19.66 5.67
CA SER A 277 19.86 20.41 6.88
C SER A 277 18.48 21.07 6.68
N PRO A 278 17.68 21.20 7.73
CA PRO A 278 16.39 21.89 7.66
C PRO A 278 16.60 23.26 7.00
N GLU A 279 15.70 23.59 6.09
CA GLU A 279 15.67 24.93 5.49
C GLU A 279 15.48 25.98 6.60
N LYS A 280 16.17 27.11 6.47
CA LYS A 280 16.00 28.20 7.41
C LYS A 280 14.62 28.80 7.22
N TRP A 281 14.03 29.34 8.29
CA TRP A 281 12.73 30.04 8.28
C TRP A 281 12.58 31.08 7.14
N THR A 282 13.68 31.70 6.75
CA THR A 282 13.73 32.67 5.65
C THR A 282 13.39 32.06 4.28
N ASP A 283 13.62 30.78 4.09
CA ASP A 283 13.37 30.11 2.83
C ASP A 283 11.91 29.66 2.72
N ALA A 284 11.30 29.22 3.83
CA ALA A 284 9.88 28.88 3.89
C ALA A 284 9.01 30.12 3.62
N LYS A 285 9.33 31.28 4.20
CA LYS A 285 8.60 32.52 3.95
C LYS A 285 8.72 32.99 2.50
N LYS A 286 9.91 32.85 1.89
CA LYS A 286 10.13 33.25 0.50
C LYS A 286 9.37 32.35 -0.47
N THR A 287 9.19 31.09 -0.14
CA THR A 287 8.42 30.13 -0.98
C THR A 287 6.91 30.43 -0.92
N LEU A 288 6.40 30.92 0.22
CA LEU A 288 5.02 31.37 0.36
C LEU A 288 4.76 32.71 -0.34
N ASP A 289 5.75 33.60 -0.40
CA ASP A 289 5.65 34.88 -1.11
C ASP A 289 5.74 34.71 -2.63
N ASP A 290 6.32 33.59 -3.12
CA ASP A 290 6.47 33.24 -4.56
C ASP A 290 5.34 32.30 -5.06
N ALA A 291 4.45 31.79 -4.20
CA ALA A 291 3.34 30.87 -4.53
C ALA A 291 1.99 31.61 -4.54
#